data_890736f83d3058fb00e8aea1ee7a6e3c
#
_entry.id   890736f83d3058fb00e8aea1ee7a6e3c
#
_cell.length_a   1.000
_cell.length_b   1.000
_cell.length_c   1.000
_cell.angle_alpha   90.00
_cell.angle_beta   90.00
_cell.angle_gamma   90.00
#
_symmetry.space_group_name_H-M   'P 1'
#
loop_
_entity.id
_entity.type
_entity.pdbx_description
1 polymer ?
#
loop_
_entity_poly.entity_id
_entity_poly.type
_entity_poly.pdbx_seq_one_letter_code
_entity_poly.pdbx_strand_id
1 'polypeptide(L)'
;MKKSIRTTIRKRIDRKRRWDLSTHYTAELLPKEKVFRDPVHDYIHIQYRIIMDLINAPEFQRLRRIKQLGTSSYTFHGAEHSRFNHSLGVYEIARRICDKFVRNYPSKAPGDGLWDDGE
;
A
#
# COMPACT_ATOMS: atom_id res chain seq x y z
N MET A 1 -18.98 -18.05 29.74
CA MET A 1 -19.12 -17.16 28.59
C MET A 1 -18.17 -15.95 28.56
N LYS A 2 -17.65 -15.46 29.68
CA LYS A 2 -16.74 -14.28 29.69
C LYS A 2 -15.28 -14.51 29.22
N LYS A 3 -14.80 -15.78 29.16
CA LYS A 3 -13.43 -16.10 28.70
C LYS A 3 -13.22 -15.98 27.18
N SER A 4 -14.25 -16.21 26.35
CA SER A 4 -14.16 -16.18 24.89
C SER A 4 -13.95 -14.78 24.35
N ILE A 5 -14.62 -13.77 24.92
CA ILE A 5 -14.53 -12.37 24.46
C ILE A 5 -13.14 -11.78 24.75
N ARG A 6 -12.57 -12.06 25.93
CA ARG A 6 -11.22 -11.60 26.30
C ARG A 6 -10.13 -12.19 25.38
N THR A 7 -10.27 -13.45 24.98
CA THR A 7 -9.32 -14.12 24.08
C THR A 7 -9.41 -13.55 22.66
N THR A 8 -10.62 -13.20 22.19
CA THR A 8 -10.83 -12.58 20.87
C THR A 8 -10.28 -11.13 20.83
N ILE A 9 -10.47 -10.37 21.90
CA ILE A 9 -9.92 -9.01 22.01
C ILE A 9 -8.39 -9.02 22.09
N ARG A 10 -7.79 -9.95 22.87
CA ARG A 10 -6.33 -10.12 22.91
C ARG A 10 -5.75 -10.49 21.55
N LYS A 11 -6.35 -11.43 20.80
CA LYS A 11 -5.92 -11.77 19.44
C LYS A 11 -6.03 -10.57 18.47
N ARG A 12 -7.00 -9.67 18.68
CA ARG A 12 -7.15 -8.46 17.87
C ARG A 12 -6.12 -7.38 18.22
N ILE A 13 -5.75 -7.27 19.49
CA ILE A 13 -4.70 -6.35 19.97
C ILE A 13 -3.31 -6.85 19.55
N ASP A 14 -3.06 -8.17 19.59
CA ASP A 14 -1.81 -8.75 19.13
C ASP A 14 -1.64 -8.64 17.60
N ARG A 15 -2.72 -8.66 16.84
CA ARG A 15 -2.66 -8.32 15.42
C ARG A 15 -2.26 -6.85 15.19
N LYS A 16 -2.71 -5.91 16.02
CA LYS A 16 -2.30 -4.49 15.94
C LYS A 16 -0.84 -4.26 16.35
N ARG A 17 -0.28 -5.06 17.27
CA ARG A 17 1.15 -4.97 17.66
C ARG A 17 2.10 -5.62 16.66
N ARG A 18 1.60 -6.34 15.67
CA ARG A 18 2.40 -6.93 14.59
C ARG A 18 2.87 -5.94 13.53
N TRP A 19 2.53 -4.67 13.66
CA TRP A 19 3.11 -3.56 12.91
C TRP A 19 4.42 -3.05 13.55
N ASP A 20 5.20 -3.96 14.14
CA ASP A 20 6.56 -3.63 14.49
C ASP A 20 7.40 -3.62 13.22
N LEU A 21 7.52 -2.42 12.66
CA LEU A 21 8.33 -2.14 11.47
C LEU A 21 9.82 -2.43 11.68
N SER A 22 10.25 -2.71 12.92
CA SER A 22 11.64 -3.03 13.26
C SER A 22 12.03 -4.47 12.92
N THR A 23 11.07 -5.39 12.73
CA THR A 23 11.33 -6.76 12.35
C THR A 23 11.11 -6.96 10.86
N HIS A 24 12.15 -6.67 10.07
CA HIS A 24 12.41 -7.24 8.75
C HIS A 24 11.22 -7.33 7.79
N TYR A 25 10.59 -6.22 7.44
CA TYR A 25 9.99 -6.13 6.13
C TYR A 25 11.11 -5.93 5.08
N THR A 26 12.06 -6.86 5.06
CA THR A 26 12.86 -7.09 3.87
C THR A 26 11.91 -7.26 2.70
N ALA A 27 12.31 -6.86 1.52
CA ALA A 27 11.52 -6.84 0.29
C ALA A 27 10.96 -8.23 -0.09
N GLU A 28 10.14 -8.82 0.80
CA GLU A 28 9.50 -10.12 0.58
C GLU A 28 8.53 -9.99 -0.58
N LEU A 29 8.84 -10.69 -1.66
CA LEU A 29 8.00 -10.75 -2.84
C LEU A 29 6.77 -11.64 -2.59
N LEU A 30 5.67 -11.30 -3.20
CA LEU A 30 4.51 -12.17 -3.25
C LEU A 30 4.82 -13.40 -4.09
N PRO A 31 4.34 -14.61 -3.70
CA PRO A 31 4.49 -15.81 -4.50
C PRO A 31 3.78 -15.69 -5.86
N LYS A 32 2.78 -14.84 -5.96
CA LYS A 32 2.10 -14.46 -7.19
C LYS A 32 1.76 -12.98 -7.14
N GLU A 33 2.19 -12.24 -8.13
CA GLU A 33 1.87 -10.83 -8.32
C GLU A 33 0.35 -10.58 -8.29
N LYS A 34 -0.06 -9.48 -7.65
CA LYS A 34 -1.44 -8.99 -7.66
C LYS A 34 -1.55 -7.79 -8.58
N VAL A 35 -2.61 -7.79 -9.39
CA VAL A 35 -2.85 -6.75 -10.36
C VAL A 35 -4.18 -6.07 -10.06
N PHE A 36 -4.17 -4.74 -10.01
CA PHE A 36 -5.36 -3.91 -9.91
C PHE A 36 -5.54 -3.16 -11.22
N ARG A 37 -6.76 -3.24 -11.78
CA ARG A 37 -7.10 -2.43 -12.95
C ARG A 37 -7.53 -1.04 -12.50
N ASP A 38 -6.90 -0.03 -13.07
CA ASP A 38 -7.17 1.38 -12.80
C ASP A 38 -7.49 2.11 -14.12
N PRO A 39 -8.51 3.00 -14.16
CA PRO A 39 -8.89 3.67 -15.39
C PRO A 39 -7.84 4.68 -15.90
N VAL A 40 -6.92 5.13 -15.05
CA VAL A 40 -5.87 6.10 -15.39
C VAL A 40 -4.53 5.42 -15.68
N HIS A 41 -4.17 4.43 -14.87
CA HIS A 41 -2.85 3.78 -14.92
C HIS A 41 -2.89 2.40 -15.59
N ASP A 42 -4.06 1.97 -16.05
CA ASP A 42 -4.36 0.67 -16.66
C ASP A 42 -4.16 -0.49 -15.67
N TYR A 43 -2.96 -1.01 -15.53
CA TYR A 43 -2.65 -2.10 -14.62
C TYR A 43 -1.61 -1.67 -13.58
N ILE A 44 -2.00 -1.71 -12.31
CA ILE A 44 -1.13 -1.44 -11.18
C ILE A 44 -0.68 -2.77 -10.59
N HIS A 45 0.61 -3.03 -10.63
CA HIS A 45 1.23 -4.28 -10.22
C HIS A 45 1.76 -4.19 -8.79
N ILE A 46 1.32 -5.11 -7.93
CA ILE A 46 1.77 -5.23 -6.54
C ILE A 46 2.59 -6.51 -6.41
N GLN A 47 3.88 -6.33 -6.19
CA GLN A 47 4.86 -7.42 -6.09
C GLN A 47 5.27 -7.69 -4.65
N TYR A 48 5.27 -6.67 -3.78
CA TYR A 48 5.75 -6.77 -2.41
C TYR A 48 4.63 -7.10 -1.42
N ARG A 49 4.95 -8.03 -0.50
CA ARG A 49 4.00 -8.47 0.53
C ARG A 49 3.55 -7.32 1.43
N ILE A 50 4.46 -6.47 1.88
CA ILE A 50 4.14 -5.32 2.73
C ILE A 50 3.08 -4.41 2.11
N ILE A 51 3.17 -4.16 0.80
CA ILE A 51 2.20 -3.33 0.09
C ILE A 51 0.84 -4.02 0.04
N MET A 52 0.82 -5.33 -0.19
CA MET A 52 -0.41 -6.09 -0.21
C MET A 52 -1.07 -6.17 1.17
N ASP A 53 -0.29 -6.33 2.24
CA ASP A 53 -0.78 -6.34 3.61
C ASP A 53 -1.36 -4.96 3.99
N LEU A 54 -0.70 -3.87 3.58
CA LEU A 54 -1.20 -2.51 3.75
C LEU A 54 -2.53 -2.30 3.00
N ILE A 55 -2.62 -2.75 1.75
CA ILE A 55 -3.86 -2.65 0.95
C ILE A 55 -4.99 -3.44 1.61
N ASN A 56 -4.68 -4.61 2.20
CA ASN A 56 -5.67 -5.46 2.89
C ASN A 56 -6.05 -4.96 4.29
N ALA A 57 -5.36 -3.96 4.83
CA ALA A 57 -5.70 -3.39 6.13
C ALA A 57 -7.13 -2.81 6.11
N PRO A 58 -7.93 -3.01 7.18
CA PRO A 58 -9.31 -2.51 7.23
C PRO A 58 -9.41 -1.00 7.01
N GLU A 59 -8.43 -0.26 7.50
CA GLU A 59 -8.34 1.19 7.35
C GLU A 59 -8.18 1.59 5.88
N PHE A 60 -7.37 0.87 5.11
CA PHE A 60 -7.18 1.10 3.68
C PHE A 60 -8.42 0.64 2.89
N GLN A 61 -8.97 -0.52 3.21
CA GLN A 61 -10.19 -1.04 2.55
C GLN A 61 -11.40 -0.13 2.77
N ARG A 62 -11.48 0.59 3.89
CA ARG A 62 -12.51 1.59 4.15
C ARG A 62 -12.55 2.69 3.08
N LEU A 63 -11.40 3.04 2.49
CA LEU A 63 -11.29 4.08 1.46
C LEU A 63 -12.12 3.79 0.20
N ARG A 64 -12.50 2.54 -0.04
CA ARG A 64 -13.39 2.15 -1.15
C ARG A 64 -14.78 2.80 -1.05
N ARG A 65 -15.22 3.13 0.16
CA ARG A 65 -16.53 3.72 0.45
C ARG A 65 -16.50 5.24 0.55
N ILE A 66 -15.32 5.85 0.37
CA ILE A 66 -15.15 7.29 0.50
C ILE A 66 -14.88 7.85 -0.89
N LYS A 67 -15.81 8.68 -1.38
CA LYS A 67 -15.64 9.39 -2.66
C LYS A 67 -14.49 10.39 -2.57
N GLN A 68 -13.67 10.48 -3.61
CA GLN A 68 -12.53 11.40 -3.64
C GLN A 68 -12.98 12.85 -3.54
N LEU A 69 -14.04 13.21 -4.25
CA LEU A 69 -14.57 14.59 -4.27
C LEU A 69 -15.50 14.91 -3.08
N GLY A 70 -15.85 13.93 -2.23
CA GLY A 70 -16.82 14.17 -1.15
C GLY A 70 -18.15 14.70 -1.71
N THR A 71 -18.64 15.82 -1.16
CA THR A 71 -19.90 16.45 -1.58
C THR A 71 -19.87 17.03 -2.98
N SER A 72 -18.69 17.42 -3.49
CA SER A 72 -18.54 17.95 -4.85
C SER A 72 -18.86 16.90 -5.93
N SER A 73 -18.96 15.61 -5.56
CA SER A 73 -19.42 14.55 -6.46
C SER A 73 -20.86 14.76 -6.96
N TYR A 74 -21.68 15.54 -6.24
CA TYR A 74 -23.04 15.89 -6.70
C TYR A 74 -23.03 16.85 -7.88
N THR A 75 -21.97 17.66 -8.02
CA THR A 75 -21.82 18.59 -9.16
C THR A 75 -21.07 17.91 -10.32
N PHE A 76 -20.05 17.09 -10.01
CA PHE A 76 -19.21 16.43 -11.00
C PHE A 76 -19.55 14.94 -11.10
N HIS A 77 -20.61 14.61 -11.81
CA HIS A 77 -21.16 13.25 -11.91
C HIS A 77 -20.19 12.23 -12.53
N GLY A 78 -19.24 12.67 -13.39
CA GLY A 78 -18.26 11.79 -14.00
C GLY A 78 -17.09 11.40 -13.11
N ALA A 79 -16.94 12.03 -11.94
CA ALA A 79 -15.81 11.81 -11.02
C ALA A 79 -16.19 10.87 -9.86
N GLU A 80 -16.61 9.66 -10.18
CA GLU A 80 -17.09 8.65 -9.22
C GLU A 80 -15.98 7.83 -8.54
N HIS A 81 -14.70 8.19 -8.73
CA HIS A 81 -13.59 7.45 -8.15
C HIS A 81 -13.51 7.62 -6.63
N SER A 82 -13.10 6.55 -5.96
CA SER A 82 -12.93 6.49 -4.51
C SER A 82 -11.52 6.94 -4.09
N ARG A 83 -11.36 7.27 -2.80
CA ARG A 83 -10.03 7.50 -2.22
C ARG A 83 -9.13 6.27 -2.33
N PHE A 84 -9.69 5.07 -2.35
CA PHE A 84 -8.97 3.84 -2.59
C PHE A 84 -8.26 3.85 -3.95
N ASN A 85 -8.99 4.15 -5.03
CA ASN A 85 -8.40 4.22 -6.37
C ASN A 85 -7.32 5.30 -6.45
N HIS A 86 -7.59 6.48 -5.88
CA HIS A 86 -6.59 7.54 -5.81
C HIS A 86 -5.31 7.10 -5.09
N SER A 87 -5.43 6.41 -3.95
CA SER A 87 -4.27 5.92 -3.20
C SER A 87 -3.45 4.87 -3.97
N LEU A 88 -4.10 3.99 -4.74
CA LEU A 88 -3.40 3.06 -5.63
C LEU A 88 -2.67 3.80 -6.76
N GLY A 89 -3.27 4.83 -7.34
CA GLY A 89 -2.64 5.66 -8.35
C GLY A 89 -1.42 6.40 -7.81
N VAL A 90 -1.50 6.93 -6.58
CA VAL A 90 -0.35 7.57 -5.89
C VAL A 90 0.79 6.56 -5.70
N TYR A 91 0.49 5.34 -5.27
CA TYR A 91 1.50 4.26 -5.17
C TYR A 91 2.18 4.02 -6.52
N GLU A 92 1.42 3.89 -7.60
CA GLU A 92 1.97 3.60 -8.93
C GLU A 92 2.89 4.73 -9.43
N ILE A 93 2.49 5.99 -9.23
CA ILE A 93 3.34 7.14 -9.60
C ILE A 93 4.61 7.16 -8.75
N ALA A 94 4.49 6.97 -7.44
CA ALA A 94 5.65 6.92 -6.55
C ALA A 94 6.64 5.83 -6.96
N ARG A 95 6.14 4.62 -7.26
CA ARG A 95 6.95 3.51 -7.75
C ARG A 95 7.70 3.89 -9.03
N ARG A 96 7.02 4.46 -10.03
CA ARG A 96 7.65 4.90 -11.29
C ARG A 96 8.71 5.97 -11.07
N ILE A 97 8.47 6.89 -10.12
CA ILE A 97 9.45 7.91 -9.75
C ILE A 97 10.69 7.25 -9.13
N CYS A 98 10.50 6.37 -8.14
CA CYS A 98 11.60 5.64 -7.50
C CYS A 98 12.40 4.82 -8.53
N ASP A 99 11.73 4.06 -9.39
CA ASP A 99 12.38 3.28 -10.45
C ASP A 99 13.24 4.17 -11.37
N LYS A 100 12.74 5.37 -11.69
CA LYS A 100 13.48 6.34 -12.51
C LYS A 100 14.69 6.90 -11.77
N PHE A 101 14.55 7.19 -10.49
CA PHE A 101 15.68 7.67 -9.67
C PHE A 101 16.78 6.61 -9.56
N VAL A 102 16.44 5.37 -9.24
CA VAL A 102 17.39 4.27 -9.14
C VAL A 102 18.15 4.07 -10.47
N ARG A 103 17.46 4.14 -11.62
CA ARG A 103 18.10 4.02 -12.94
C ARG A 103 19.03 5.19 -13.27
N ASN A 104 18.66 6.42 -12.90
CA ASN A 104 19.41 7.61 -13.25
C ASN A 104 20.57 7.87 -12.27
N TYR A 105 20.47 7.41 -11.05
CA TYR A 105 21.44 7.63 -9.97
C TYR A 105 21.78 6.31 -9.28
N PRO A 106 22.38 5.34 -10.01
CA PRO A 106 22.81 4.09 -9.40
C PRO A 106 23.86 4.37 -8.34
N SER A 107 23.76 3.70 -7.19
CA SER A 107 24.80 3.73 -6.16
C SER A 107 26.11 3.21 -6.73
N LYS A 108 27.21 3.95 -6.57
CA LYS A 108 28.55 3.56 -7.05
C LYS A 108 29.32 2.73 -6.03
N ALA A 109 28.95 2.83 -4.76
CA ALA A 109 29.48 2.05 -3.66
C ALA A 109 28.45 1.98 -2.53
N PRO A 110 28.53 1.01 -1.60
CA PRO A 110 27.68 0.97 -0.42
C PRO A 110 27.83 2.30 0.35
N GLY A 111 26.73 3.02 0.52
CA GLY A 111 26.68 4.31 1.22
C GLY A 111 26.89 5.56 0.38
N ASP A 112 27.27 5.46 -0.91
CA ASP A 112 27.44 6.63 -1.80
C ASP A 112 26.17 7.03 -2.54
N GLY A 113 25.15 6.19 -2.50
CA GLY A 113 23.86 6.43 -3.14
C GLY A 113 22.83 7.00 -2.18
N LEU A 114 21.87 7.74 -2.71
CA LEU A 114 20.67 8.17 -1.98
C LEU A 114 19.82 6.97 -1.53
N TRP A 115 20.07 5.80 -2.13
CA TRP A 115 19.37 4.53 -1.95
C TRP A 115 20.42 3.42 -1.87
N ASP A 116 20.65 2.94 -0.67
CA ASP A 116 21.40 1.71 -0.48
C ASP A 116 20.47 0.57 -0.90
N ASP A 117 20.86 -0.17 -1.93
CA ASP A 117 20.20 -1.43 -2.28
C ASP A 117 20.59 -2.41 -1.16
N GLY A 118 19.90 -2.30 -0.02
CA GLY A 118 20.17 -3.13 1.15
C GLY A 118 20.10 -4.61 0.76
N GLU A 119 21.28 -5.22 0.60
CA GLU A 119 21.45 -6.66 0.67
C GLU A 119 21.25 -7.15 2.12
#